data_df80ad90efcafd06cc67921660b171fb
#
_entry.id   df80ad90efcafd06cc67921660b171fb
#
_cell.length_a   1.000
_cell.length_b   1.000
_cell.length_c   1.000
_cell.angle_alpha   90.00
_cell.angle_beta   90.00
_cell.angle_gamma   90.00
#
_symmetry.space_group_name_H-M   'P 1'
#
loop_
_entity.id
_entity.type
_entity.pdbx_description
1 polymer ?
#
loop_
_entity_poly.entity_id
_entity_poly.type
_entity_poly.pdbx_seq_one_letter_code
_entity_poly.pdbx_strand_id
1 'polypeptide(L)'
;IDRDQLNEAFWLGVGSPGSVAPAPGTIYSPGAEWNKKWGVLDLKQANDLLDKVGLSKKDSDGYRLRADGKGRLRLEMVTVGGQFVPYTQIGEMVKQQWKKIGIDVDIKELERNLAFTRDNNNENQLITWANDGSEVLFLFPRHALPVDAAESHMGMAYARWYASRGASGKKPDDAEMLRAFDLFRE
;
A
#
# COMPACT_ATOMS: atom_id res chain seq x y z
N ILE A 1 -8.84 -6.67 -0.45
CA ILE A 1 -7.98 -7.74 -0.98
C ILE A 1 -8.32 -9.03 -0.28
N ASP A 2 -8.53 -10.09 -1.06
CA ASP A 2 -8.68 -11.47 -0.58
C ASP A 2 -7.27 -12.05 -0.36
N ARG A 3 -6.80 -11.97 0.89
CA ARG A 3 -5.46 -12.42 1.25
C ARG A 3 -5.38 -13.93 1.42
N ASP A 4 -6.50 -14.57 1.73
CA ASP A 4 -6.56 -16.03 1.79
C ASP A 4 -6.36 -16.64 0.40
N GLN A 5 -7.05 -16.07 -0.61
CA GLN A 5 -6.86 -16.46 -2.01
C GLN A 5 -5.41 -16.25 -2.49
N LEU A 6 -4.77 -15.13 -2.11
CA LEU A 6 -3.36 -14.89 -2.42
C LEU A 6 -2.46 -15.91 -1.73
N ASN A 7 -2.71 -16.21 -0.45
CA ASN A 7 -1.93 -17.18 0.32
C ASN A 7 -2.00 -18.58 -0.31
N GLU A 8 -3.18 -19.04 -0.67
CA GLU A 8 -3.34 -20.32 -1.36
C GLU A 8 -2.62 -20.35 -2.71
N ALA A 9 -2.78 -19.29 -3.52
CA ALA A 9 -2.25 -19.27 -4.87
C ALA A 9 -0.72 -19.17 -4.93
N PHE A 10 -0.09 -18.42 -4.03
CA PHE A 10 1.33 -18.08 -4.12
C PHE A 10 2.19 -18.66 -2.99
N TRP A 11 1.60 -19.05 -1.88
CA TRP A 11 2.30 -19.58 -0.71
C TRP A 11 1.73 -20.92 -0.21
N LEU A 12 0.92 -21.62 -1.03
CA LEU A 12 0.37 -22.96 -0.74
C LEU A 12 -0.36 -23.03 0.61
N GLY A 13 -0.96 -21.92 1.06
CA GLY A 13 -1.67 -21.83 2.32
C GLY A 13 -0.80 -21.78 3.57
N VAL A 14 0.55 -21.76 3.44
CA VAL A 14 1.43 -21.79 4.62
C VAL A 14 1.66 -20.43 5.26
N GLY A 15 1.27 -19.34 4.60
CA GLY A 15 1.35 -17.99 5.14
C GLY A 15 0.26 -17.69 6.16
N SER A 16 0.40 -16.57 6.85
CA SER A 16 -0.63 -16.05 7.76
C SER A 16 -1.14 -14.70 7.25
N PRO A 17 -2.31 -14.67 6.58
CA PRO A 17 -2.89 -13.44 6.08
C PRO A 17 -3.13 -12.40 7.18
N GLY A 18 -2.70 -11.17 6.94
CA GLY A 18 -2.82 -10.11 7.94
C GLY A 18 -2.71 -8.70 7.36
N SER A 19 -2.72 -7.71 8.24
CA SER A 19 -2.42 -6.31 7.93
C SER A 19 -0.91 -6.05 7.96
N VAL A 20 -0.51 -4.80 7.77
CA VAL A 20 0.90 -4.37 7.91
C VAL A 20 1.38 -4.31 9.38
N ALA A 21 0.49 -4.49 10.35
CA ALA A 21 0.88 -4.49 11.76
C ALA A 21 1.88 -5.64 12.04
N PRO A 22 2.85 -5.43 12.94
CA PRO A 22 3.75 -6.47 13.35
C PRO A 22 3.01 -7.74 13.76
N ALA A 23 3.54 -8.90 13.34
CA ALA A 23 2.89 -10.19 13.55
C ALA A 23 2.64 -10.47 15.04
N PRO A 24 1.52 -11.14 15.39
CA PRO A 24 1.30 -11.60 16.75
C PRO A 24 2.48 -12.46 17.24
N GLY A 25 2.97 -12.18 18.44
CA GLY A 25 4.13 -12.89 19.02
C GLY A 25 5.48 -12.17 18.84
N THR A 26 5.56 -11.11 18.02
CA THR A 26 6.73 -10.22 18.01
C THR A 26 6.69 -9.23 19.17
N ILE A 27 7.84 -8.73 19.59
CA ILE A 27 7.93 -7.79 20.72
C ILE A 27 7.26 -6.44 20.45
N TYR A 28 7.05 -6.10 19.18
CA TYR A 28 6.38 -4.87 18.74
C TYR A 28 4.93 -5.07 18.35
N SER A 29 4.38 -6.25 18.56
CA SER A 29 2.99 -6.54 18.20
C SER A 29 2.03 -5.70 19.05
N PRO A 30 1.16 -4.90 18.44
CA PRO A 30 0.14 -4.15 19.18
C PRO A 30 -1.06 -5.01 19.59
N GLY A 31 -1.06 -6.29 19.25
CA GLY A 31 -2.15 -7.23 19.50
C GLY A 31 -2.73 -7.84 18.22
N ALA A 32 -3.37 -9.01 18.37
CA ALA A 32 -3.90 -9.78 17.24
C ALA A 32 -5.05 -9.06 16.50
N GLU A 33 -5.78 -8.18 17.18
CA GLU A 33 -6.85 -7.36 16.60
C GLU A 33 -6.30 -6.38 15.55
N TRP A 34 -5.09 -5.84 15.75
CA TRP A 34 -4.44 -4.94 14.80
C TRP A 34 -3.97 -5.67 13.54
N ASN A 35 -3.57 -6.93 13.68
CA ASN A 35 -3.22 -7.76 12.53
C ASN A 35 -4.41 -7.99 11.59
N LYS A 36 -5.63 -8.00 12.12
CA LYS A 36 -6.88 -8.14 11.35
C LYS A 36 -7.46 -6.80 10.87
N LYS A 37 -7.09 -5.70 11.50
CA LYS A 37 -7.63 -4.37 11.20
C LYS A 37 -7.33 -4.00 9.75
N TRP A 38 -8.39 -3.74 8.96
CA TRP A 38 -8.32 -3.50 7.50
C TRP A 38 -7.72 -4.68 6.69
N GLY A 39 -7.45 -5.80 7.33
CA GLY A 39 -6.85 -6.99 6.74
C GLY A 39 -7.86 -8.04 6.26
N VAL A 40 -9.14 -7.91 6.60
CA VAL A 40 -10.19 -8.85 6.22
C VAL A 40 -10.87 -8.45 4.91
N LEU A 41 -11.36 -9.44 4.16
CA LEU A 41 -12.14 -9.20 2.96
C LEU A 41 -13.56 -8.75 3.34
N ASP A 42 -13.89 -7.51 3.02
CA ASP A 42 -15.25 -6.97 3.17
C ASP A 42 -15.58 -6.09 1.96
N LEU A 43 -16.22 -6.68 0.95
CA LEU A 43 -16.58 -5.97 -0.28
C LEU A 43 -17.67 -4.91 -0.04
N LYS A 44 -18.57 -5.12 0.94
CA LYS A 44 -19.58 -4.13 1.28
C LYS A 44 -18.93 -2.91 1.89
N GLN A 45 -18.10 -3.08 2.92
CA GLN A 45 -17.40 -1.97 3.56
C GLN A 45 -16.49 -1.24 2.57
N ALA A 46 -15.80 -1.96 1.67
CA ALA A 46 -14.96 -1.34 0.65
C ALA A 46 -15.78 -0.45 -0.30
N ASN A 47 -16.96 -0.91 -0.77
CA ASN A 47 -17.83 -0.10 -1.60
C ASN A 47 -18.39 1.11 -0.84
N ASP A 48 -18.84 0.92 0.40
CA ASP A 48 -19.39 2.01 1.24
C ASP A 48 -18.34 3.12 1.47
N LEU A 49 -17.07 2.73 1.71
CA LEU A 49 -15.96 3.69 1.88
C LEU A 49 -15.65 4.43 0.59
N LEU A 50 -15.61 3.74 -0.55
CA LEU A 50 -15.39 4.37 -1.85
C LEU A 50 -16.52 5.35 -2.21
N ASP A 51 -17.77 5.00 -1.90
CA ASP A 51 -18.91 5.89 -2.10
C ASP A 51 -18.83 7.14 -1.20
N LYS A 52 -18.42 6.94 0.05
CA LYS A 52 -18.25 8.02 1.04
C LYS A 52 -17.19 9.05 0.63
N VAL A 53 -16.13 8.62 -0.07
CA VAL A 53 -15.10 9.54 -0.58
C VAL A 53 -15.43 10.13 -1.96
N GLY A 54 -16.67 10.00 -2.43
CA GLY A 54 -17.16 10.63 -3.66
C GLY A 54 -16.96 9.81 -4.94
N LEU A 55 -16.62 8.54 -4.82
CA LEU A 55 -16.41 7.63 -5.96
C LEU A 55 -17.63 6.73 -6.23
N SER A 56 -18.84 7.20 -5.96
CA SER A 56 -20.08 6.40 -6.08
C SER A 56 -20.54 6.13 -7.52
N LYS A 57 -20.18 7.03 -8.46
CA LYS A 57 -20.57 6.89 -9.87
C LYS A 57 -19.75 5.83 -10.57
N LYS A 58 -20.39 5.01 -11.41
CA LYS A 58 -19.74 3.97 -12.24
C LYS A 58 -20.10 4.15 -13.71
N ASP A 59 -19.20 3.69 -14.59
CA ASP A 59 -19.46 3.60 -16.03
C ASP A 59 -20.26 2.35 -16.40
N SER A 60 -20.53 2.16 -17.71
CA SER A 60 -21.26 1.01 -18.23
C SER A 60 -20.58 -0.34 -17.97
N ASP A 61 -19.27 -0.36 -17.75
CA ASP A 61 -18.49 -1.56 -17.48
C ASP A 61 -18.38 -1.86 -15.97
N GLY A 62 -18.98 -0.99 -15.12
CA GLY A 62 -19.00 -1.12 -13.66
C GLY A 62 -17.79 -0.53 -12.95
N TYR A 63 -16.89 0.15 -13.67
CA TYR A 63 -15.75 0.84 -13.06
C TYR A 63 -16.15 2.22 -12.54
N ARG A 64 -15.57 2.60 -11.41
CA ARG A 64 -15.81 3.88 -10.77
C ARG A 64 -15.26 5.04 -11.58
N LEU A 65 -16.00 6.13 -11.57
CA LEU A 65 -15.58 7.40 -12.18
C LEU A 65 -14.84 8.26 -11.15
N ARG A 66 -13.90 9.04 -11.62
CA ARG A 66 -13.17 10.02 -10.81
C ARG A 66 -14.09 11.13 -10.34
N ALA A 67 -13.89 11.60 -9.12
CA ALA A 67 -14.68 12.71 -8.55
C ALA A 67 -14.48 14.04 -9.30
N ASP A 68 -13.33 14.21 -9.98
CA ASP A 68 -13.04 15.40 -10.79
C ASP A 68 -13.67 15.39 -12.20
N GLY A 69 -14.47 14.38 -12.52
CA GLY A 69 -15.15 14.25 -13.81
C GLY A 69 -14.29 13.83 -15.00
N LYS A 70 -13.02 13.50 -14.78
CA LYS A 70 -12.07 13.15 -15.85
C LYS A 70 -12.13 11.68 -16.27
N GLY A 71 -13.30 11.05 -16.21
CA GLY A 71 -13.53 9.70 -16.67
C GLY A 71 -13.28 8.63 -15.60
N ARG A 72 -12.88 7.43 -16.04
CA ARG A 72 -12.68 6.24 -15.19
C ARG A 72 -11.55 6.43 -14.19
N LEU A 73 -11.77 5.97 -12.95
CA LEU A 73 -10.70 5.85 -11.97
C LEU A 73 -9.80 4.67 -12.37
N ARG A 74 -8.66 5.00 -12.93
CA ARG A 74 -7.61 4.04 -13.28
C ARG A 74 -6.37 4.32 -12.45
N LEU A 75 -5.81 3.28 -11.84
CA LEU A 75 -4.60 3.35 -11.04
C LEU A 75 -3.50 2.51 -11.72
N GLU A 76 -2.31 3.07 -11.83
CA GLU A 76 -1.12 2.32 -12.24
C GLU A 76 -0.53 1.60 -11.02
N MET A 77 -0.32 0.30 -11.14
CA MET A 77 0.37 -0.50 -10.13
C MET A 77 1.70 -0.99 -10.72
N VAL A 78 2.78 -0.47 -10.18
CA VAL A 78 4.13 -0.93 -10.52
C VAL A 78 4.42 -2.24 -9.81
N THR A 79 4.92 -3.22 -10.55
CA THR A 79 5.41 -4.48 -10.04
C THR A 79 6.87 -4.66 -10.42
N VAL A 80 7.65 -5.33 -9.58
CA VAL A 80 9.09 -5.52 -9.83
C VAL A 80 9.31 -6.93 -10.37
N GLY A 81 9.80 -7.00 -11.61
CA GLY A 81 10.14 -8.27 -12.26
C GLY A 81 11.43 -8.90 -11.73
N GLY A 82 11.60 -10.21 -12.02
CA GLY A 82 12.85 -10.93 -11.73
C GLY A 82 13.15 -11.17 -10.24
N GLN A 83 12.15 -11.12 -9.38
CA GLN A 83 12.28 -11.38 -7.94
C GLN A 83 11.83 -12.79 -7.58
N PHE A 84 12.16 -13.27 -6.36
CA PHE A 84 11.69 -14.56 -5.85
C PHE A 84 10.16 -14.59 -5.66
N VAL A 85 9.57 -13.45 -5.28
CA VAL A 85 8.12 -13.30 -5.16
C VAL A 85 7.56 -12.89 -6.52
N PRO A 86 6.50 -13.56 -7.02
CA PRO A 86 5.91 -13.26 -8.32
C PRO A 86 4.99 -12.02 -8.27
N TYR A 87 5.57 -10.84 -8.02
CA TYR A 87 4.83 -9.60 -7.80
C TYR A 87 3.85 -9.24 -8.91
N THR A 88 4.20 -9.53 -10.17
CA THR A 88 3.31 -9.23 -11.30
C THR A 88 2.06 -10.10 -11.27
N GLN A 89 2.20 -11.39 -11.00
CA GLN A 89 1.05 -12.30 -10.88
C GLN A 89 0.17 -11.96 -9.67
N ILE A 90 0.80 -11.55 -8.55
CA ILE A 90 0.08 -11.03 -7.38
C ILE A 90 -0.69 -9.77 -7.77
N GLY A 91 -0.06 -8.83 -8.48
CA GLY A 91 -0.69 -7.60 -8.97
C GLY A 91 -1.89 -7.88 -9.87
N GLU A 92 -1.77 -8.84 -10.80
CA GLU A 92 -2.87 -9.25 -11.67
C GLU A 92 -4.04 -9.88 -10.88
N MET A 93 -3.77 -10.65 -9.83
CA MET A 93 -4.83 -11.17 -8.96
C MET A 93 -5.50 -10.04 -8.17
N VAL A 94 -4.75 -9.09 -7.61
CA VAL A 94 -5.30 -7.91 -6.94
C VAL A 94 -6.15 -7.08 -7.89
N LYS A 95 -5.72 -6.87 -9.14
CA LYS A 95 -6.50 -6.21 -10.19
C LYS A 95 -7.86 -6.89 -10.40
N GLN A 96 -7.91 -8.24 -10.49
CA GLN A 96 -9.17 -8.97 -10.62
C GLN A 96 -10.07 -8.82 -9.38
N GLN A 97 -9.49 -8.81 -8.19
CA GLN A 97 -10.23 -8.58 -6.95
C GLN A 97 -10.79 -7.16 -6.88
N TRP A 98 -10.02 -6.15 -7.25
CA TRP A 98 -10.43 -4.75 -7.21
C TRP A 98 -11.45 -4.38 -8.29
N LYS A 99 -11.48 -5.10 -9.38
CA LYS A 99 -12.57 -5.01 -10.37
C LYS A 99 -13.93 -5.22 -9.72
N LYS A 100 -14.04 -6.11 -8.73
CA LYS A 100 -15.30 -6.38 -8.00
C LYS A 100 -15.85 -5.15 -7.25
N ILE A 101 -15.01 -4.20 -6.92
CA ILE A 101 -15.38 -2.94 -6.28
C ILE A 101 -15.30 -1.72 -7.24
N GLY A 102 -15.03 -2.00 -8.52
CA GLY A 102 -15.05 -1.00 -9.59
C GLY A 102 -13.77 -0.19 -9.74
N ILE A 103 -12.63 -0.66 -9.24
CA ILE A 103 -11.34 -0.01 -9.45
C ILE A 103 -10.65 -0.67 -10.65
N ASP A 104 -10.28 0.15 -11.64
CA ASP A 104 -9.48 -0.26 -12.79
C ASP A 104 -7.98 -0.13 -12.44
N VAL A 105 -7.23 -1.22 -12.62
CA VAL A 105 -5.80 -1.24 -12.32
C VAL A 105 -5.02 -1.60 -13.59
N ASP A 106 -4.03 -0.80 -13.91
CA ASP A 106 -3.06 -1.06 -14.97
C ASP A 106 -1.76 -1.57 -14.36
N ILE A 107 -1.39 -2.81 -14.67
CA ILE A 107 -0.18 -3.44 -14.12
C ILE A 107 1.00 -3.08 -15.03
N LYS A 108 2.06 -2.56 -14.41
CA LYS A 108 3.28 -2.18 -15.08
C LYS A 108 4.48 -2.85 -14.43
N GLU A 109 4.94 -3.93 -15.04
CA GLU A 109 6.18 -4.57 -14.61
C GLU A 109 7.38 -3.73 -15.03
N LEU A 110 8.25 -3.46 -14.06
CA LEU A 110 9.50 -2.71 -14.28
C LEU A 110 10.68 -3.50 -13.73
N GLU A 111 11.86 -3.20 -14.26
CA GLU A 111 13.12 -3.58 -13.65
C GLU A 111 13.29 -2.85 -12.32
N ARG A 112 13.94 -3.50 -11.34
CA ARG A 112 14.03 -3.05 -9.95
C ARG A 112 14.55 -1.62 -9.80
N ASN A 113 15.66 -1.28 -10.47
CA ASN A 113 16.25 0.05 -10.31
C ASN A 113 15.37 1.14 -10.87
N LEU A 114 14.67 0.87 -11.98
CA LEU A 114 13.71 1.81 -12.56
C LEU A 114 12.48 1.99 -11.65
N ALA A 115 11.96 0.88 -11.11
CA ALA A 115 10.82 0.92 -10.19
C ALA A 115 11.14 1.78 -8.96
N PHE A 116 12.31 1.61 -8.36
CA PHE A 116 12.74 2.37 -7.19
C PHE A 116 13.12 3.81 -7.50
N THR A 117 13.67 4.08 -8.68
CA THR A 117 13.91 5.45 -9.13
C THR A 117 12.60 6.23 -9.23
N ARG A 118 11.57 5.63 -9.82
CA ARG A 118 10.23 6.22 -9.89
C ARG A 118 9.61 6.38 -8.51
N ASP A 119 9.79 5.40 -7.64
CA ASP A 119 9.30 5.44 -6.26
C ASP A 119 9.94 6.60 -5.49
N ASN A 120 11.27 6.70 -5.55
CA ASN A 120 12.03 7.80 -4.96
C ASN A 120 11.63 9.17 -5.52
N ASN A 121 11.21 9.25 -6.77
CA ASN A 121 10.70 10.47 -7.38
C ASN A 121 9.23 10.75 -7.05
N ASN A 122 8.56 9.87 -6.28
CA ASN A 122 7.13 9.94 -5.97
C ASN A 122 6.25 9.89 -7.24
N GLU A 123 6.65 9.06 -8.23
CA GLU A 123 5.97 8.89 -9.51
C GLU A 123 5.05 7.68 -9.54
N ASN A 124 5.17 6.75 -8.60
CA ASN A 124 4.31 5.58 -8.50
C ASN A 124 3.01 5.92 -7.76
N GLN A 125 1.88 5.44 -8.27
CA GLN A 125 0.61 5.47 -7.56
C GLN A 125 0.48 4.30 -6.59
N LEU A 126 0.84 3.11 -7.05
CA LEU A 126 0.90 1.87 -6.28
C LEU A 126 2.19 1.14 -6.63
N ILE A 127 2.77 0.47 -5.66
CA ILE A 127 3.91 -0.43 -5.86
C ILE A 127 3.69 -1.71 -5.05
N THR A 128 4.08 -2.85 -5.61
CA THR A 128 4.12 -4.12 -4.88
C THR A 128 5.54 -4.41 -4.45
N TRP A 129 5.74 -4.60 -3.15
CA TRP A 129 7.04 -4.95 -2.59
C TRP A 129 6.90 -5.76 -1.30
N ALA A 130 8.01 -6.33 -0.82
CA ALA A 130 8.07 -6.99 0.47
C ALA A 130 8.00 -6.00 1.63
N ASN A 131 7.41 -6.42 2.73
CA ASN A 131 7.51 -5.77 4.02
C ASN A 131 8.26 -6.72 4.96
N ASP A 132 9.57 -6.59 5.02
CA ASP A 132 10.49 -7.46 5.75
C ASP A 132 10.96 -6.88 7.10
N GLY A 133 10.34 -5.80 7.54
CA GLY A 133 10.77 -5.04 8.71
C GLY A 133 9.84 -5.07 9.92
N SER A 134 8.71 -5.80 9.86
CA SER A 134 7.73 -5.75 10.94
C SER A 134 8.20 -6.37 12.27
N GLU A 135 9.15 -7.30 12.23
CA GLU A 135 9.76 -7.89 13.45
C GLU A 135 10.84 -6.99 14.06
N VAL A 136 11.39 -6.07 13.27
CA VAL A 136 12.48 -5.18 13.65
C VAL A 136 12.17 -3.72 13.29
N LEU A 137 11.03 -3.24 13.76
CA LEU A 137 10.40 -1.99 13.37
C LEU A 137 11.35 -0.77 13.42
N PHE A 138 12.22 -0.70 14.41
CA PHE A 138 13.15 0.43 14.54
C PHE A 138 14.41 0.29 13.66
N LEU A 139 14.70 -0.91 13.16
CA LEU A 139 15.75 -1.10 12.17
C LEU A 139 15.26 -0.76 10.75
N PHE A 140 13.99 -1.07 10.46
CA PHE A 140 13.36 -0.82 9.16
C PHE A 140 12.06 0.00 9.30
N PRO A 141 12.12 1.22 9.87
CA PRO A 141 10.91 2.03 10.13
C PRO A 141 10.17 2.42 8.86
N ARG A 142 10.85 2.42 7.71
CA ARG A 142 10.32 2.75 6.38
C ARG A 142 9.11 1.92 5.95
N HIS A 143 8.92 0.74 6.53
CA HIS A 143 7.77 -0.12 6.25
C HIS A 143 6.51 0.28 7.05
N ALA A 144 6.67 1.05 8.12
CA ALA A 144 5.57 1.52 8.96
C ALA A 144 5.32 3.02 8.83
N LEU A 145 6.40 3.80 8.66
CA LEU A 145 6.36 5.26 8.56
C LEU A 145 7.24 5.76 7.43
N PRO A 146 6.84 6.84 6.73
CA PRO A 146 7.66 7.47 5.70
C PRO A 146 8.74 8.35 6.34
N VAL A 147 9.76 7.74 6.92
CA VAL A 147 10.88 8.42 7.61
C VAL A 147 12.22 8.28 6.90
N ASP A 148 12.32 7.37 5.95
CA ASP A 148 13.51 7.12 5.15
C ASP A 148 13.36 7.75 3.76
N ALA A 149 14.18 8.75 3.44
CA ALA A 149 14.12 9.48 2.17
C ALA A 149 14.64 8.69 0.95
N ALA A 150 15.21 7.50 1.17
CA ALA A 150 15.75 6.66 0.10
C ALA A 150 14.92 5.40 -0.15
N GLU A 151 14.32 4.82 0.90
CA GLU A 151 13.73 3.49 0.82
C GLU A 151 12.28 3.38 1.35
N SER A 152 11.64 4.49 1.74
CA SER A 152 10.21 4.46 2.03
C SER A 152 9.41 4.23 0.75
N HIS A 153 8.50 3.23 0.77
CA HIS A 153 7.64 2.92 -0.38
C HIS A 153 6.26 3.59 -0.30
N MET A 154 6.01 4.36 0.75
CA MET A 154 4.81 5.17 0.90
C MET A 154 5.18 6.58 1.35
N GLY A 155 4.48 7.58 0.82
CA GLY A 155 4.64 8.96 1.27
C GLY A 155 6.06 9.52 1.10
N MET A 156 6.75 9.21 0.01
CA MET A 156 8.15 9.58 -0.22
C MET A 156 8.40 11.09 -0.07
N ALA A 157 7.44 11.93 -0.44
CA ALA A 157 7.53 13.37 -0.22
C ALA A 157 7.52 13.74 1.29
N TYR A 158 6.80 12.98 2.11
CA TYR A 158 6.80 13.12 3.57
C TYR A 158 8.10 12.60 4.18
N ALA A 159 8.63 11.49 3.67
CA ALA A 159 9.93 10.96 4.09
C ALA A 159 11.06 11.98 3.88
N ARG A 160 11.08 12.65 2.73
CA ARG A 160 12.04 13.74 2.46
C ARG A 160 11.88 14.91 3.42
N TRP A 161 10.63 15.29 3.70
CA TRP A 161 10.38 16.36 4.66
C TRP A 161 10.87 15.99 6.06
N TYR A 162 10.59 14.78 6.51
CA TYR A 162 11.03 14.30 7.80
C TYR A 162 12.57 14.23 7.89
N ALA A 163 13.22 13.56 6.96
CA ALA A 163 14.68 13.36 6.93
C ALA A 163 15.45 14.68 6.80
N SER A 164 14.93 15.65 6.03
CA SER A 164 15.54 16.97 5.85
C SER A 164 15.19 17.97 6.94
N ARG A 165 14.43 17.59 7.97
CA ARG A 165 13.90 18.49 9.00
C ARG A 165 13.13 19.68 8.45
N GLY A 166 12.37 19.44 7.37
CA GLY A 166 11.55 20.46 6.72
C GLY A 166 12.22 21.25 5.61
N ALA A 167 13.49 20.99 5.29
CA ALA A 167 14.22 21.71 4.24
C ALA A 167 13.80 21.30 2.81
N SER A 168 13.25 20.10 2.63
CA SER A 168 12.76 19.59 1.34
C SER A 168 11.56 18.66 1.53
N GLY A 169 10.93 18.26 0.42
CA GLY A 169 9.76 17.39 0.47
C GLY A 169 8.47 18.14 0.77
N LYS A 170 7.46 17.44 1.28
CA LYS A 170 6.15 17.99 1.64
C LYS A 170 5.84 17.69 3.10
N LYS A 171 5.44 18.70 3.87
CA LYS A 171 4.89 18.50 5.21
C LYS A 171 3.56 17.74 5.10
N PRO A 172 3.30 16.67 5.89
CA PRO A 172 1.99 16.05 5.94
C PRO A 172 0.89 17.04 6.36
N ASP A 173 -0.25 16.95 5.71
CA ASP A 173 -1.46 17.70 6.07
C ASP A 173 -2.27 16.97 7.17
N ASP A 174 -1.99 15.69 7.36
CA ASP A 174 -2.66 14.80 8.29
C ASP A 174 -2.04 14.89 9.70
N ALA A 175 -2.87 15.20 10.69
CA ALA A 175 -2.44 15.38 12.08
C ALA A 175 -1.93 14.06 12.72
N GLU A 176 -2.51 12.92 12.34
CA GLU A 176 -2.09 11.61 12.86
C GLU A 176 -0.71 11.23 12.30
N MET A 177 -0.43 11.56 11.04
CA MET A 177 0.90 11.36 10.47
C MET A 177 1.96 12.23 11.17
N LEU A 178 1.65 13.48 11.47
CA LEU A 178 2.55 14.36 12.24
C LEU A 178 2.80 13.82 13.65
N ARG A 179 1.74 13.35 14.32
CA ARG A 179 1.87 12.71 15.63
C ARG A 179 2.72 11.44 15.56
N ALA A 180 2.56 10.62 14.53
CA ALA A 180 3.37 9.42 14.35
C ALA A 180 4.86 9.77 14.16
N PHE A 181 5.17 10.84 13.44
CA PHE A 181 6.55 11.35 13.32
C PHE A 181 7.12 11.84 14.64
N ASP A 182 6.33 12.52 15.46
CA ASP A 182 6.77 12.99 16.77
C ASP A 182 7.06 11.83 17.72
N LEU A 183 6.14 10.85 17.79
CA LEU A 183 6.35 9.61 18.55
C LEU A 183 7.57 8.79 18.09
N PHE A 184 7.91 8.84 16.82
CA PHE A 184 9.08 8.12 16.31
C PHE A 184 10.40 8.83 16.66
N ARG A 185 10.38 10.12 16.99
CA ARG A 185 11.54 10.90 17.42
C ARG A 185 11.87 10.74 18.91
N GLU A 186 10.88 10.38 19.73
CA GLU A 186 11.03 10.13 21.18
C GLU A 186 11.73 8.78 21.44
#